data_9427c63453c97c3621342b39830b341e
#
_entry.id   9427c63453c97c3621342b39830b341e
#
_cell.length_a   1.000
_cell.length_b   1.000
_cell.length_c   1.000
_cell.angle_alpha   90.00
_cell.angle_beta   90.00
_cell.angle_gamma   90.00
#
_symmetry.space_group_name_H-M   'P 1'
#
loop_
_entity.id
_entity.type
_entity.pdbx_description
1 polymer ?
#
loop_
_entity_poly.entity_id
_entity_poly.type
_entity_poly.pdbx_seq_one_letter_code
_entity_poly.pdbx_strand_id
1 'polypeptide(L)'
;AVATCQTDFPCPRDRSEISSRVDRMLAMIDSAVMGYKPFFPVRLVVFPEFAHAAPVYPTARELRDKLAVELPCEHTDRYEKKARELGIYIQTGSFIERDPDWPGVVFNTTCLVGPEGILYKYRKVNPWLPWEVHASPHDLPGYKDELFPVARTEIGNIGCAICYDWLFPEAIRELALGGAELLVRVSAYMDPWGATPPMDWWTVINRSRAIENLAYVVASNQGASLENYPPFSWPGGSMVVDYDGRILSQADPGP
;
A
#
# COMPACT_ATOMS: atom_id res chain seq x y z
N ALA A 1 -15.62 -5.22 -9.00
CA ALA A 1 -14.73 -6.02 -8.14
C ALA A 1 -13.45 -5.25 -7.80
N VAL A 2 -12.72 -5.74 -6.80
CA VAL A 2 -11.40 -5.26 -6.41
C VAL A 2 -10.39 -6.40 -6.49
N ALA A 3 -9.12 -6.09 -6.73
CA ALA A 3 -8.03 -7.05 -6.72
C ALA A 3 -6.93 -6.60 -5.76
N THR A 4 -6.50 -7.49 -4.87
CA THR A 4 -5.28 -7.31 -4.08
C THR A 4 -4.16 -8.08 -4.77
N CYS A 5 -3.06 -7.39 -5.06
CA CYS A 5 -1.88 -7.97 -5.68
C CYS A 5 -0.84 -8.24 -4.59
N GLN A 6 -0.38 -9.46 -4.49
CA GLN A 6 0.65 -9.87 -3.55
C GLN A 6 1.97 -10.00 -4.30
N THR A 7 3.01 -9.32 -3.84
CA THR A 7 4.33 -9.33 -4.49
C THR A 7 5.39 -9.88 -3.53
N ASP A 8 6.53 -10.29 -4.08
CA ASP A 8 7.73 -10.54 -3.30
C ASP A 8 8.37 -9.23 -2.85
N PHE A 9 8.94 -9.22 -1.65
CA PHE A 9 9.60 -8.06 -1.09
C PHE A 9 10.90 -7.76 -1.86
N PRO A 10 11.02 -6.59 -2.53
CA PRO A 10 12.16 -6.29 -3.39
C PRO A 10 13.36 -5.76 -2.59
N CYS A 11 14.56 -6.08 -3.06
CA CYS A 11 15.82 -5.59 -2.49
C CYS A 11 16.66 -4.86 -3.55
N PRO A 12 16.20 -3.73 -4.11
CA PRO A 12 16.91 -3.03 -5.17
C PRO A 12 18.21 -2.38 -4.64
N ARG A 13 19.23 -2.31 -5.50
CA ARG A 13 20.50 -1.64 -5.18
C ARG A 13 20.39 -0.15 -5.33
N ASP A 14 19.66 0.29 -6.35
CA ASP A 14 19.42 1.69 -6.64
C ASP A 14 18.09 1.90 -7.39
N ARG A 15 17.74 3.16 -7.62
CA ARG A 15 16.46 3.53 -8.23
C ARG A 15 16.29 3.09 -9.69
N SER A 16 17.35 2.72 -10.40
CA SER A 16 17.23 2.23 -11.78
C SER A 16 16.47 0.90 -11.87
N GLU A 17 16.47 0.13 -10.79
CA GLU A 17 15.75 -1.15 -10.71
C GLU A 17 14.24 -0.97 -10.50
N ILE A 18 13.77 0.22 -10.08
CA ILE A 18 12.35 0.50 -9.83
C ILE A 18 11.51 0.32 -11.10
N SER A 19 12.05 0.72 -12.25
CA SER A 19 11.32 0.63 -13.53
C SER A 19 10.88 -0.81 -13.84
N SER A 20 11.75 -1.79 -13.64
CA SER A 20 11.42 -3.20 -13.86
C SER A 20 10.35 -3.72 -12.90
N ARG A 21 10.34 -3.22 -11.66
CA ARG A 21 9.29 -3.53 -10.68
C ARG A 21 7.94 -2.97 -11.12
N VAL A 22 7.93 -1.74 -11.64
CA VAL A 22 6.72 -1.12 -12.21
C VAL A 22 6.23 -1.91 -13.43
N ASP A 23 7.11 -2.40 -14.31
CA ASP A 23 6.73 -3.27 -15.44
C ASP A 23 5.98 -4.51 -14.95
N ARG A 24 6.51 -5.17 -13.93
CA ARG A 24 5.87 -6.35 -13.33
C ARG A 24 4.48 -6.01 -12.78
N MET A 25 4.34 -4.91 -12.04
CA MET A 25 3.06 -4.52 -11.47
C MET A 25 2.04 -4.14 -12.56
N LEU A 26 2.46 -3.45 -13.62
CA LEU A 26 1.58 -3.17 -14.76
C LEU A 26 1.10 -4.46 -15.44
N ALA A 27 1.96 -5.47 -15.59
CA ALA A 27 1.57 -6.78 -16.10
C ALA A 27 0.59 -7.51 -15.16
N MET A 28 0.76 -7.38 -13.82
CA MET A 28 -0.20 -7.92 -12.86
C MET A 28 -1.56 -7.23 -12.96
N ILE A 29 -1.59 -5.90 -13.18
CA ILE A 29 -2.84 -5.18 -13.44
C ILE A 29 -3.54 -5.73 -14.68
N ASP A 30 -2.81 -5.89 -15.79
CA ASP A 30 -3.38 -6.44 -17.01
C ASP A 30 -3.95 -7.85 -16.78
N SER A 31 -3.22 -8.70 -16.06
CA SER A 31 -3.66 -10.05 -15.72
C SER A 31 -4.92 -10.05 -14.85
N ALA A 32 -4.97 -9.20 -13.82
CA ALA A 32 -6.13 -9.08 -12.93
C ALA A 32 -7.37 -8.57 -13.68
N VAL A 33 -7.22 -7.51 -14.49
CA VAL A 33 -8.35 -6.89 -15.20
C VAL A 33 -8.83 -7.75 -16.35
N MET A 34 -7.92 -8.25 -17.18
CA MET A 34 -8.26 -9.02 -18.38
C MET A 34 -8.68 -10.45 -18.04
N GLY A 35 -8.04 -11.09 -17.07
CA GLY A 35 -8.36 -12.45 -16.66
C GLY A 35 -9.77 -12.60 -16.08
N TYR A 36 -10.25 -11.59 -15.37
CA TYR A 36 -11.59 -11.61 -14.78
C TYR A 36 -12.66 -10.91 -15.61
N LYS A 37 -12.30 -10.21 -16.67
CA LYS A 37 -13.22 -9.47 -17.54
C LYS A 37 -14.46 -10.28 -17.99
N PRO A 38 -14.37 -11.60 -18.31
CA PRO A 38 -15.55 -12.39 -18.68
C PRO A 38 -16.56 -12.60 -17.55
N PHE A 39 -16.15 -12.41 -16.29
CA PHE A 39 -16.97 -12.71 -15.11
C PHE A 39 -17.47 -11.42 -14.43
N PHE A 40 -16.58 -10.47 -14.21
CA PHE A 40 -16.90 -9.18 -13.58
C PHE A 40 -15.79 -8.15 -13.83
N PRO A 41 -16.14 -6.85 -13.87
CA PRO A 41 -15.13 -5.79 -14.03
C PRO A 41 -14.34 -5.59 -12.73
N VAL A 42 -13.02 -5.64 -12.82
CA VAL A 42 -12.13 -5.18 -11.75
C VAL A 42 -12.00 -3.66 -11.88
N ARG A 43 -12.30 -2.93 -10.81
CA ARG A 43 -12.32 -1.46 -10.79
C ARG A 43 -11.26 -0.84 -9.88
N LEU A 44 -10.70 -1.61 -8.94
CA LEU A 44 -9.62 -1.20 -8.05
C LEU A 44 -8.57 -2.31 -7.99
N VAL A 45 -7.31 -1.94 -8.16
CA VAL A 45 -6.15 -2.83 -7.95
C VAL A 45 -5.25 -2.23 -6.87
N VAL A 46 -4.86 -3.05 -5.88
CA VAL A 46 -4.07 -2.61 -4.73
C VAL A 46 -2.78 -3.40 -4.64
N PHE A 47 -1.65 -2.69 -4.53
CA PHE A 47 -0.32 -3.26 -4.33
C PHE A 47 0.17 -3.08 -2.89
N PRO A 48 1.10 -3.92 -2.41
CA PRO A 48 1.58 -3.88 -1.04
C PRO A 48 2.60 -2.75 -0.79
N GLU A 49 2.93 -2.53 0.48
CA GLU A 49 3.99 -1.63 0.91
C GLU A 49 5.34 -2.08 0.36
N PHE A 50 6.18 -1.12 -0.02
CA PHE A 50 7.50 -1.35 -0.62
C PHE A 50 7.49 -2.21 -1.89
N ALA A 51 6.39 -2.23 -2.63
CA ALA A 51 6.30 -3.00 -3.87
C ALA A 51 7.36 -2.58 -4.92
N HIS A 52 7.84 -1.34 -4.86
CA HIS A 52 8.82 -0.77 -5.79
C HIS A 52 10.26 -0.90 -5.30
N ALA A 53 10.48 -0.59 -4.02
CA ALA A 53 11.78 -0.63 -3.38
C ALA A 53 11.61 -0.79 -1.87
N ALA A 54 12.23 -1.80 -1.29
CA ALA A 54 12.33 -1.97 0.15
C ALA A 54 13.39 -1.04 0.74
N PRO A 55 13.23 -0.59 2.00
CA PRO A 55 14.19 0.28 2.66
C PRO A 55 15.43 -0.51 3.14
N VAL A 56 16.22 -1.02 2.20
CA VAL A 56 17.37 -1.91 2.46
C VAL A 56 18.60 -1.20 3.01
N TYR A 57 18.59 0.12 3.09
CA TYR A 57 19.69 0.92 3.63
C TYR A 57 19.36 1.44 5.02
N PRO A 58 20.33 1.44 5.97
CA PRO A 58 20.08 1.71 7.38
C PRO A 58 19.86 3.20 7.73
N THR A 59 20.11 4.12 6.78
CA THR A 59 20.00 5.55 7.04
C THR A 59 19.08 6.25 6.02
N ALA A 60 18.35 7.28 6.48
CA ALA A 60 17.53 8.12 5.61
C ALA A 60 18.34 8.74 4.47
N ARG A 61 19.61 9.12 4.73
CA ARG A 61 20.51 9.65 3.72
C ARG A 61 20.77 8.66 2.59
N GLU A 62 21.11 7.42 2.93
CA GLU A 62 21.38 6.38 1.92
C GLU A 62 20.13 6.03 1.13
N LEU A 63 18.98 5.90 1.81
CA LEU A 63 17.70 5.69 1.13
C LEU A 63 17.38 6.82 0.16
N ARG A 64 17.54 8.08 0.61
CA ARG A 64 17.32 9.26 -0.23
C ARG A 64 18.24 9.27 -1.45
N ASP A 65 19.53 9.00 -1.26
CA ASP A 65 20.52 9.12 -2.31
C ASP A 65 20.43 7.97 -3.32
N LYS A 66 20.04 6.77 -2.90
CA LYS A 66 20.04 5.56 -3.74
C LYS A 66 18.66 5.14 -4.26
N LEU A 67 17.61 5.20 -3.44
CA LEU A 67 16.32 4.62 -3.75
C LEU A 67 15.17 5.62 -3.87
N ALA A 68 15.22 6.73 -3.12
CA ALA A 68 14.08 7.63 -3.06
C ALA A 68 13.83 8.34 -4.40
N VAL A 69 12.57 8.46 -4.76
CA VAL A 69 12.06 9.20 -5.92
C VAL A 69 11.23 10.38 -5.46
N GLU A 70 11.12 11.41 -6.30
CA GLU A 70 10.12 12.47 -6.11
C GLU A 70 8.77 11.98 -6.61
N LEU A 71 7.68 12.44 -6.02
CA LEU A 71 6.32 12.11 -6.44
C LEU A 71 5.51 13.39 -6.69
N PRO A 72 4.88 13.56 -7.89
CA PRO A 72 4.80 12.58 -9.00
C PRO A 72 6.10 12.40 -9.76
N CYS A 73 6.24 11.31 -10.52
CA CYS A 73 7.39 10.97 -11.34
C CYS A 73 7.02 10.04 -12.51
N GLU A 74 7.99 9.70 -13.34
CA GLU A 74 7.80 8.78 -14.49
C GLU A 74 7.09 7.46 -14.12
N HIS A 75 7.29 6.97 -12.90
CA HIS A 75 6.64 5.74 -12.44
C HIS A 75 5.15 5.95 -12.18
N THR A 76 4.77 7.06 -11.53
CA THR A 76 3.36 7.43 -11.34
C THR A 76 2.68 7.72 -12.66
N ASP A 77 3.35 8.37 -13.62
CA ASP A 77 2.81 8.64 -14.95
C ASP A 77 2.40 7.35 -15.68
N ARG A 78 3.17 6.27 -15.48
CA ARG A 78 2.87 4.95 -16.05
C ARG A 78 1.62 4.34 -15.43
N TYR A 79 1.41 4.49 -14.11
CA TYR A 79 0.17 4.07 -13.46
C TYR A 79 -1.02 4.92 -13.91
N GLU A 80 -0.85 6.25 -14.05
CA GLU A 80 -1.90 7.12 -14.58
C GLU A 80 -2.33 6.72 -16.00
N LYS A 81 -1.36 6.46 -16.87
CA LYS A 81 -1.62 5.95 -18.20
C LYS A 81 -2.43 4.64 -18.16
N LYS A 82 -2.01 3.67 -17.33
CA LYS A 82 -2.68 2.39 -17.17
C LYS A 82 -4.09 2.54 -16.59
N ALA A 83 -4.28 3.38 -15.58
CA ALA A 83 -5.58 3.67 -14.99
C ALA A 83 -6.56 4.26 -16.01
N ARG A 84 -6.08 5.19 -16.83
CA ARG A 84 -6.86 5.82 -17.92
C ARG A 84 -7.22 4.82 -19.01
N GLU A 85 -6.27 3.99 -19.44
CA GLU A 85 -6.48 2.97 -20.48
C GLU A 85 -7.55 1.94 -20.09
N LEU A 86 -7.57 1.55 -18.81
CA LEU A 86 -8.46 0.49 -18.32
C LEU A 86 -9.72 1.02 -17.63
N GLY A 87 -9.82 2.32 -17.34
CA GLY A 87 -10.93 2.93 -16.60
C GLY A 87 -11.02 2.42 -15.15
N ILE A 88 -9.88 2.30 -14.46
CA ILE A 88 -9.78 1.72 -13.11
C ILE A 88 -9.05 2.65 -12.15
N TYR A 89 -9.14 2.33 -10.86
CA TYR A 89 -8.33 2.93 -9.80
C TYR A 89 -7.18 1.98 -9.42
N ILE A 90 -6.02 2.55 -9.08
CA ILE A 90 -4.82 1.80 -8.69
C ILE A 90 -4.26 2.43 -7.42
N GLN A 91 -4.20 1.65 -6.32
CA GLN A 91 -3.37 1.98 -5.19
C GLN A 91 -1.97 1.41 -5.46
N THR A 92 -1.00 2.27 -5.70
CA THR A 92 0.28 1.92 -6.33
C THR A 92 1.20 1.02 -5.50
N GLY A 93 0.83 0.72 -4.25
CA GLY A 93 1.80 0.28 -3.27
C GLY A 93 2.65 1.47 -2.80
N SER A 94 3.70 1.23 -2.01
CA SER A 94 4.46 2.37 -1.54
C SER A 94 5.83 2.54 -2.20
N PHE A 95 6.24 3.80 -2.25
CA PHE A 95 7.56 4.29 -2.68
C PHE A 95 8.33 4.82 -1.48
N ILE A 96 9.65 4.81 -1.57
CA ILE A 96 10.50 5.66 -0.74
C ILE A 96 10.52 7.04 -1.43
N GLU A 97 9.86 8.03 -0.82
CA GLU A 97 9.75 9.38 -1.38
C GLU A 97 10.79 10.32 -0.78
N ARG A 98 11.39 11.15 -1.62
CA ARG A 98 12.08 12.38 -1.23
C ARG A 98 11.26 13.56 -1.70
N ASP A 99 11.22 14.61 -0.89
CA ASP A 99 10.50 15.83 -1.21
C ASP A 99 11.45 17.04 -1.04
N PRO A 100 11.58 17.92 -2.06
CA PRO A 100 12.41 19.10 -1.98
C PRO A 100 12.05 20.05 -0.83
N ASP A 101 10.78 20.11 -0.45
CA ASP A 101 10.29 20.93 0.67
C ASP A 101 10.74 20.39 2.04
N TRP A 102 11.15 19.13 2.09
CA TRP A 102 11.59 18.44 3.31
C TRP A 102 13.00 17.85 3.14
N PRO A 103 14.03 18.72 2.97
CA PRO A 103 15.38 18.24 2.74
C PRO A 103 15.92 17.45 3.93
N GLY A 104 16.47 16.27 3.68
CA GLY A 104 17.12 15.44 4.69
C GLY A 104 16.26 14.30 5.23
N VAL A 105 14.96 14.27 4.97
CA VAL A 105 14.09 13.16 5.33
C VAL A 105 13.67 12.34 4.12
N VAL A 106 13.12 11.17 4.37
CA VAL A 106 12.43 10.33 3.38
C VAL A 106 11.09 9.91 3.95
N PHE A 107 10.10 9.71 3.07
CA PHE A 107 8.77 9.27 3.44
C PHE A 107 8.49 7.89 2.83
N ASN A 108 7.62 7.15 3.50
CA ASN A 108 6.99 5.94 2.96
C ASN A 108 5.63 6.36 2.41
N THR A 109 5.49 6.42 1.07
CA THR A 109 4.39 7.10 0.40
C THR A 109 3.69 6.21 -0.62
N THR A 110 2.37 6.17 -0.58
CA THR A 110 1.54 5.52 -1.58
C THR A 110 0.63 6.53 -2.28
N CYS A 111 0.28 6.25 -3.54
CA CYS A 111 -0.63 7.09 -4.33
C CYS A 111 -1.89 6.30 -4.70
N LEU A 112 -3.04 6.95 -4.62
CA LEU A 112 -4.24 6.49 -5.33
C LEU A 112 -4.30 7.19 -6.69
N VAL A 113 -4.34 6.40 -7.74
CA VAL A 113 -4.36 6.85 -9.13
C VAL A 113 -5.67 6.42 -9.77
N GLY A 114 -6.35 7.35 -10.40
CA GLY A 114 -7.56 7.10 -11.19
C GLY A 114 -7.41 7.48 -12.66
N PRO A 115 -8.45 7.33 -13.47
CA PRO A 115 -8.44 7.76 -14.86
C PRO A 115 -8.14 9.25 -15.05
N GLU A 116 -8.45 10.08 -14.04
CA GLU A 116 -8.22 11.52 -13.98
C GLU A 116 -6.81 11.92 -13.50
N GLY A 117 -6.01 10.97 -13.02
CA GLY A 117 -4.66 11.20 -12.48
C GLY A 117 -4.51 10.76 -11.03
N ILE A 118 -3.52 11.32 -10.33
CA ILE A 118 -3.32 11.08 -8.90
C ILE A 118 -4.41 11.79 -8.11
N LEU A 119 -5.17 11.03 -7.31
CA LEU A 119 -6.26 11.55 -6.47
C LEU A 119 -5.75 12.00 -5.10
N TYR A 120 -4.79 11.26 -4.53
CA TYR A 120 -4.04 11.66 -3.34
C TYR A 120 -2.69 10.97 -3.27
N LYS A 121 -1.81 11.56 -2.47
CA LYS A 121 -0.63 10.93 -1.88
C LYS A 121 -0.89 10.72 -0.39
N TYR A 122 -0.58 9.55 0.13
CA TYR A 122 -0.60 9.26 1.56
C TYR A 122 0.82 8.94 2.03
N ARG A 123 1.33 9.67 3.00
CA ARG A 123 2.60 9.44 3.67
C ARG A 123 2.35 8.74 5.01
N LYS A 124 3.00 7.62 5.23
CA LYS A 124 2.85 6.82 6.46
C LYS A 124 3.05 7.68 7.71
N VAL A 125 2.02 7.71 8.55
CA VAL A 125 2.02 8.54 9.78
C VAL A 125 2.74 7.83 10.92
N ASN A 126 2.66 6.50 11.00
CA ASN A 126 3.30 5.70 12.03
C ASN A 126 4.38 4.77 11.43
N PRO A 127 5.63 5.23 11.20
CA PRO A 127 6.72 4.36 10.80
C PRO A 127 7.02 3.30 11.87
N TRP A 128 7.41 2.11 11.44
CA TRP A 128 7.81 1.05 12.36
C TRP A 128 9.28 1.22 12.74
N LEU A 129 9.53 2.04 13.75
CA LEU A 129 10.85 2.53 14.17
C LEU A 129 11.93 1.48 14.41
N PRO A 130 11.66 0.23 14.82
CA PRO A 130 12.73 -0.77 14.92
C PRO A 130 13.50 -0.98 13.60
N TRP A 131 12.89 -0.62 12.46
CA TRP A 131 13.46 -0.88 11.15
C TRP A 131 13.36 0.31 10.17
N GLU A 132 12.27 1.07 10.19
CA GLU A 132 12.06 2.18 9.27
C GLU A 132 12.74 3.47 9.76
N VAL A 133 13.43 4.15 8.85
CA VAL A 133 14.06 5.47 9.09
C VAL A 133 13.29 6.60 8.39
N HIS A 134 12.05 6.33 7.97
CA HIS A 134 11.17 7.30 7.35
C HIS A 134 10.66 8.31 8.38
N ALA A 135 10.46 9.56 7.95
CA ALA A 135 9.84 10.56 8.78
C ALA A 135 8.33 10.36 8.86
N SER A 136 7.76 10.64 10.04
CA SER A 136 6.33 10.83 10.17
C SER A 136 5.96 12.26 9.77
N PRO A 137 4.98 12.47 8.86
CA PRO A 137 4.48 13.81 8.57
C PRO A 137 3.92 14.51 9.81
N HIS A 138 3.35 13.76 10.75
CA HIS A 138 2.82 14.27 12.01
C HIS A 138 3.88 14.99 12.87
N ASP A 139 5.15 14.55 12.79
CA ASP A 139 6.24 15.08 13.59
C ASP A 139 6.97 16.25 12.92
N LEU A 140 6.56 16.65 11.70
CA LEU A 140 7.21 17.70 10.93
C LEU A 140 6.55 19.06 11.17
N PRO A 141 7.23 20.02 11.80
CA PRO A 141 6.69 21.37 11.99
C PRO A 141 6.36 22.04 10.66
N GLY A 142 5.12 22.47 10.51
CA GLY A 142 4.68 23.16 9.29
C GLY A 142 4.24 22.25 8.14
N TYR A 143 4.12 20.93 8.35
CA TYR A 143 3.46 20.05 7.41
C TYR A 143 2.00 20.50 7.18
N LYS A 144 1.58 20.62 5.92
CA LYS A 144 0.29 21.23 5.56
C LYS A 144 -0.65 20.30 4.83
N ASP A 145 -0.15 19.21 4.25
CA ASP A 145 -0.99 18.27 3.53
C ASP A 145 -1.88 17.51 4.52
N GLU A 146 -3.01 17.02 4.03
CA GLU A 146 -3.91 16.20 4.83
C GLU A 146 -3.23 14.89 5.23
N LEU A 147 -3.26 14.57 6.54
CA LEU A 147 -2.61 13.37 7.07
C LEU A 147 -3.34 12.08 6.66
N PHE A 148 -4.67 12.13 6.56
CA PHE A 148 -5.52 10.98 6.23
C PHE A 148 -6.48 11.30 5.07
N PRO A 149 -5.95 11.49 3.84
CA PRO A 149 -6.76 11.89 2.70
C PRO A 149 -7.75 10.79 2.28
N VAL A 150 -8.94 11.23 1.86
CA VAL A 150 -9.99 10.36 1.31
C VAL A 150 -10.40 10.87 -0.07
N ALA A 151 -10.29 10.04 -1.10
CA ALA A 151 -10.73 10.35 -2.44
C ALA A 151 -12.17 9.91 -2.67
N ARG A 152 -12.98 10.79 -3.27
CA ARG A 152 -14.30 10.44 -3.78
C ARG A 152 -14.18 9.87 -5.18
N THR A 153 -14.71 8.67 -5.38
CA THR A 153 -14.61 7.96 -6.66
C THR A 153 -15.97 7.37 -7.06
N GLU A 154 -16.09 6.94 -8.31
CA GLU A 154 -17.30 6.26 -8.79
C GLU A 154 -17.60 4.92 -8.10
N ILE A 155 -16.58 4.31 -7.46
CA ILE A 155 -16.71 3.01 -6.80
C ILE A 155 -16.85 3.10 -5.27
N GLY A 156 -16.97 4.32 -4.76
CA GLY A 156 -17.02 4.67 -3.34
C GLY A 156 -15.86 5.57 -2.92
N ASN A 157 -15.89 6.03 -1.69
CA ASN A 157 -14.84 6.87 -1.12
C ASN A 157 -13.70 6.00 -0.61
N ILE A 158 -12.48 6.28 -1.06
CA ILE A 158 -11.29 5.44 -0.80
C ILE A 158 -10.31 6.20 0.08
N GLY A 159 -9.98 5.63 1.24
CA GLY A 159 -8.89 6.07 2.10
C GLY A 159 -7.86 4.97 2.30
N CYS A 160 -6.59 5.35 2.43
CA CYS A 160 -5.49 4.39 2.60
C CYS A 160 -4.63 4.73 3.81
N ALA A 161 -4.16 3.68 4.48
CA ALA A 161 -3.10 3.77 5.48
C ALA A 161 -2.10 2.62 5.29
N ILE A 162 -0.85 2.83 5.73
CA ILE A 162 0.25 1.91 5.45
C ILE A 162 0.61 1.08 6.69
N CYS A 163 0.48 -0.23 6.57
CA CYS A 163 1.05 -1.27 7.45
C CYS A 163 0.87 -1.02 8.95
N TYR A 164 1.87 -0.44 9.61
CA TYR A 164 1.89 -0.21 11.06
C TYR A 164 0.82 0.78 11.53
N ASP A 165 0.37 1.70 10.67
CA ASP A 165 -0.77 2.59 10.96
C ASP A 165 -2.01 1.82 11.42
N TRP A 166 -2.19 0.60 10.92
CA TRP A 166 -3.36 -0.23 11.18
C TRP A 166 -3.43 -0.80 12.60
N LEU A 167 -2.31 -0.78 13.35
CA LEU A 167 -2.31 -1.12 14.77
C LEU A 167 -2.99 -0.04 15.63
N PHE A 168 -3.08 1.18 15.11
CA PHE A 168 -3.71 2.32 15.78
C PHE A 168 -5.13 2.51 15.26
N PRO A 169 -6.17 2.14 16.05
CA PRO A 169 -7.56 2.31 15.62
C PRO A 169 -7.91 3.75 15.30
N GLU A 170 -7.27 4.71 15.96
CA GLU A 170 -7.46 6.15 15.77
C GLU A 170 -7.10 6.57 14.34
N ALA A 171 -5.97 6.09 13.81
CA ALA A 171 -5.52 6.42 12.46
C ALA A 171 -6.52 5.95 11.38
N ILE A 172 -7.06 4.74 11.55
CA ILE A 172 -8.05 4.20 10.60
C ILE A 172 -9.43 4.86 10.80
N ARG A 173 -9.74 5.27 12.03
CA ARG A 173 -10.96 6.03 12.33
C ARG A 173 -10.97 7.39 11.63
N GLU A 174 -9.83 8.08 11.51
CA GLU A 174 -9.72 9.35 10.78
C GLU A 174 -10.13 9.18 9.31
N LEU A 175 -9.72 8.10 8.64
CA LEU A 175 -10.16 7.81 7.27
C LEU A 175 -11.69 7.61 7.21
N ALA A 176 -12.26 6.86 8.15
CA ALA A 176 -13.70 6.62 8.20
C ALA A 176 -14.49 7.91 8.49
N LEU A 177 -14.00 8.77 9.39
CA LEU A 177 -14.59 10.08 9.66
C LEU A 177 -14.46 11.02 8.46
N GLY A 178 -13.40 10.90 7.66
CA GLY A 178 -13.23 11.54 6.36
C GLY A 178 -14.21 11.04 5.29
N GLY A 179 -14.98 10.00 5.62
CA GLY A 179 -16.02 9.42 4.75
C GLY A 179 -15.56 8.24 3.90
N ALA A 180 -14.45 7.60 4.21
CA ALA A 180 -14.00 6.42 3.48
C ALA A 180 -14.97 5.25 3.68
N GLU A 181 -15.38 4.64 2.57
CA GLU A 181 -16.20 3.44 2.51
C GLU A 181 -15.35 2.20 2.19
N LEU A 182 -14.21 2.44 1.53
CA LEU A 182 -13.15 1.45 1.29
C LEU A 182 -11.90 1.90 2.03
N LEU A 183 -11.49 1.11 3.02
CA LEU A 183 -10.29 1.29 3.80
C LEU A 183 -9.20 0.40 3.18
N VAL A 184 -8.24 1.01 2.51
CA VAL A 184 -7.16 0.30 1.83
C VAL A 184 -5.96 0.16 2.75
N ARG A 185 -5.48 -1.07 2.90
CA ARG A 185 -4.26 -1.42 3.63
C ARG A 185 -3.16 -1.81 2.66
N VAL A 186 -2.14 -0.98 2.57
CA VAL A 186 -0.90 -1.23 1.83
C VAL A 186 0.14 -1.71 2.85
N SER A 187 0.62 -2.96 2.78
CA SER A 187 1.37 -3.55 3.90
C SER A 187 2.55 -4.43 3.47
N ALA A 188 3.61 -4.37 4.26
CA ALA A 188 4.67 -5.37 4.33
C ALA A 188 4.73 -5.92 5.77
N TYR A 189 3.60 -6.45 6.23
CA TYR A 189 3.49 -7.03 7.57
C TYR A 189 4.34 -8.30 7.65
N MET A 190 5.36 -8.27 8.49
CA MET A 190 6.44 -9.26 8.52
C MET A 190 6.48 -10.10 9.81
N ASP A 191 5.43 -10.11 10.60
CA ASP A 191 5.39 -10.90 11.83
C ASP A 191 4.68 -12.25 11.60
N PRO A 192 5.42 -13.32 11.27
CA PRO A 192 4.82 -14.62 11.04
C PRO A 192 4.17 -15.22 12.32
N TRP A 193 4.68 -14.86 13.48
CA TRP A 193 4.10 -15.30 14.76
C TRP A 193 2.80 -14.58 15.05
N GLY A 194 2.76 -13.27 14.86
CA GLY A 194 1.56 -12.48 15.02
C GLY A 194 0.50 -12.74 13.95
N ALA A 195 0.91 -13.17 12.74
CA ALA A 195 0.00 -13.48 11.65
C ALA A 195 -0.66 -14.86 11.75
N THR A 196 -0.20 -15.73 12.65
CA THR A 196 -0.69 -17.11 12.78
C THR A 196 -1.49 -17.32 14.07
N PRO A 197 -2.45 -18.28 14.09
CA PRO A 197 -3.14 -18.66 15.31
C PRO A 197 -2.14 -19.09 16.42
N PRO A 198 -2.43 -18.78 17.69
CA PRO A 198 -3.67 -18.18 18.20
C PRO A 198 -3.75 -16.66 18.15
N MET A 199 -2.70 -15.95 17.74
CA MET A 199 -2.67 -14.48 17.73
C MET A 199 -3.43 -13.91 16.53
N ASP A 200 -3.09 -14.35 15.33
CA ASP A 200 -3.74 -14.00 14.05
C ASP A 200 -4.01 -12.50 13.87
N TRP A 201 -3.05 -11.68 14.26
CA TRP A 201 -3.20 -10.21 14.25
C TRP A 201 -3.52 -9.64 12.88
N TRP A 202 -2.97 -10.25 11.82
CA TRP A 202 -3.28 -9.81 10.46
C TRP A 202 -4.78 -9.86 10.19
N THR A 203 -5.40 -11.01 10.42
CA THR A 203 -6.83 -11.22 10.20
C THR A 203 -7.68 -10.46 11.20
N VAL A 204 -7.33 -10.53 12.50
CA VAL A 204 -8.07 -9.86 13.58
C VAL A 204 -8.14 -8.36 13.35
N ILE A 205 -7.02 -7.72 13.04
CA ILE A 205 -6.97 -6.27 12.84
C ILE A 205 -7.78 -5.85 11.62
N ASN A 206 -7.60 -6.50 10.46
CA ASN A 206 -8.36 -6.16 9.26
C ASN A 206 -9.88 -6.29 9.48
N ARG A 207 -10.32 -7.35 10.14
CA ARG A 207 -11.73 -7.55 10.48
C ARG A 207 -12.25 -6.53 11.49
N SER A 208 -11.47 -6.23 12.53
CA SER A 208 -11.85 -5.23 13.54
C SER A 208 -12.03 -3.85 12.91
N ARG A 209 -11.09 -3.44 12.04
CA ARG A 209 -11.20 -2.13 11.35
C ARG A 209 -12.42 -2.07 10.43
N ALA A 210 -12.80 -3.17 9.79
CA ALA A 210 -14.03 -3.23 9.00
C ALA A 210 -15.27 -3.05 9.87
N ILE A 211 -15.40 -3.84 10.95
CA ILE A 211 -16.57 -3.85 11.84
C ILE A 211 -16.76 -2.49 12.53
N GLU A 212 -15.70 -1.96 13.15
CA GLU A 212 -15.80 -0.75 13.96
C GLU A 212 -16.04 0.52 13.14
N ASN A 213 -15.73 0.48 11.84
CA ASN A 213 -15.90 1.61 10.92
C ASN A 213 -17.05 1.40 9.92
N LEU A 214 -17.70 0.23 9.90
CA LEU A 214 -18.74 -0.15 8.95
C LEU A 214 -18.31 0.09 7.49
N ALA A 215 -17.07 -0.28 7.17
CA ALA A 215 -16.44 -0.05 5.88
C ALA A 215 -15.77 -1.33 5.36
N TYR A 216 -15.64 -1.44 4.04
CA TYR A 216 -14.87 -2.53 3.44
C TYR A 216 -13.38 -2.33 3.69
N VAL A 217 -12.66 -3.43 3.93
CA VAL A 217 -11.19 -3.44 4.00
C VAL A 217 -10.62 -4.18 2.79
N VAL A 218 -9.69 -3.53 2.11
CA VAL A 218 -8.94 -4.09 0.97
C VAL A 218 -7.47 -4.07 1.35
N ALA A 219 -6.95 -5.22 1.80
CA ALA A 219 -5.60 -5.33 2.35
C ALA A 219 -4.67 -6.09 1.40
N SER A 220 -3.61 -5.44 0.94
CA SER A 220 -2.53 -6.05 0.17
C SER A 220 -1.28 -6.16 1.04
N ASN A 221 -0.69 -7.36 1.10
CA ASN A 221 0.52 -7.64 1.86
C ASN A 221 1.62 -8.21 0.96
N GLN A 222 2.86 -8.07 1.38
CA GLN A 222 3.99 -8.77 0.75
C GLN A 222 3.87 -10.28 0.99
N GLY A 223 4.16 -11.06 -0.06
CA GLY A 223 4.14 -12.51 -0.02
C GLY A 223 5.47 -13.12 0.40
N ALA A 224 5.41 -14.35 0.86
CA ALA A 224 6.60 -15.14 1.18
C ALA A 224 7.45 -15.38 -0.07
N SER A 225 8.75 -15.21 0.04
CA SER A 225 9.70 -15.46 -1.05
C SER A 225 10.96 -16.14 -0.52
N LEU A 226 11.49 -17.08 -1.29
CA LEU A 226 12.78 -17.71 -0.99
C LEU A 226 13.98 -16.78 -1.19
N GLU A 227 13.79 -15.68 -1.89
CA GLU A 227 14.81 -14.66 -2.11
C GLU A 227 14.98 -13.74 -0.91
N ASN A 228 14.00 -13.71 0.00
CA ASN A 228 14.04 -12.90 1.21
C ASN A 228 14.41 -13.74 2.42
N TYR A 229 15.20 -13.21 3.31
CA TYR A 229 15.61 -13.91 4.51
C TYR A 229 15.06 -13.23 5.77
N PRO A 230 14.48 -14.01 6.67
CA PRO A 230 14.02 -15.39 6.47
C PRO A 230 12.83 -15.44 5.49
N PRO A 231 12.72 -16.48 4.65
CA PRO A 231 11.73 -16.53 3.55
C PRO A 231 10.27 -16.40 3.96
N PHE A 232 9.95 -16.75 5.20
CA PHE A 232 8.60 -16.71 5.77
C PHE A 232 8.30 -15.43 6.56
N SER A 233 9.18 -14.41 6.53
CA SER A 233 8.96 -13.16 7.27
C SER A 233 7.74 -12.40 6.80
N TRP A 234 7.38 -12.53 5.55
CA TRP A 234 6.16 -11.94 4.99
C TRP A 234 5.11 -13.02 4.75
N PRO A 235 4.05 -13.07 5.58
CA PRO A 235 3.08 -14.18 5.55
C PRO A 235 2.09 -14.10 4.39
N GLY A 236 2.13 -13.08 3.56
CA GLY A 236 1.14 -12.89 2.51
C GLY A 236 -0.25 -12.67 3.08
N GLY A 237 -1.23 -13.46 2.63
CA GLY A 237 -2.60 -13.41 3.16
C GLY A 237 -3.37 -12.15 2.79
N SER A 238 -3.02 -11.49 1.67
CA SER A 238 -3.78 -10.35 1.15
C SER A 238 -5.26 -10.68 1.13
N MET A 239 -6.14 -9.76 1.58
CA MET A 239 -7.53 -10.09 1.79
C MET A 239 -8.49 -8.95 1.48
N VAL A 240 -9.74 -9.31 1.23
CA VAL A 240 -10.88 -8.39 1.18
C VAL A 240 -11.85 -8.78 2.28
N VAL A 241 -12.26 -7.81 3.09
CA VAL A 241 -13.18 -7.98 4.21
C VAL A 241 -14.37 -7.05 4.02
N ASP A 242 -15.60 -7.54 4.23
CA ASP A 242 -16.78 -6.70 4.20
C ASP A 242 -16.99 -5.91 5.50
N TYR A 243 -17.95 -5.00 5.49
CA TYR A 243 -18.26 -4.14 6.64
C TYR A 243 -18.73 -4.90 7.89
N ASP A 244 -19.13 -6.18 7.76
CA ASP A 244 -19.48 -7.07 8.87
C ASP A 244 -18.26 -7.85 9.40
N GLY A 245 -17.08 -7.63 8.82
CA GLY A 245 -15.86 -8.36 9.18
C GLY A 245 -15.77 -9.76 8.59
N ARG A 246 -16.60 -10.09 7.58
CA ARG A 246 -16.51 -11.36 6.84
C ARG A 246 -15.39 -11.27 5.82
N ILE A 247 -14.50 -12.25 5.81
CA ILE A 247 -13.49 -12.38 4.78
C ILE A 247 -14.17 -12.84 3.49
N LEU A 248 -14.17 -11.98 2.48
CA LEU A 248 -14.72 -12.27 1.15
C LEU A 248 -13.73 -13.04 0.29
N SER A 249 -12.44 -12.76 0.45
CA SER A 249 -11.34 -13.43 -0.25
C SER A 249 -10.06 -13.27 0.53
N GLN A 250 -9.20 -14.28 0.51
CA GLN A 250 -7.86 -14.24 1.10
C GLN A 250 -6.91 -15.04 0.24
N ALA A 251 -5.72 -14.48 0.01
CA ALA A 251 -4.65 -15.13 -0.73
C ALA A 251 -3.84 -16.08 0.17
N ASP A 252 -3.18 -17.05 -0.48
CA ASP A 252 -2.18 -17.90 0.14
C ASP A 252 -0.90 -17.09 0.47
N PRO A 253 0.08 -17.66 1.21
CA PRO A 253 1.32 -16.97 1.58
C PRO A 253 2.22 -16.56 0.40
N GLY A 254 2.16 -17.23 -0.73
CA GLY A 254 3.04 -16.98 -1.88
C GLY A 254 2.85 -15.59 -2.53
N PRO A 255 3.87 -15.10 -3.28
CA PRO A 255 3.77 -13.85 -4.04
C PRO A 255 2.93 -14.02 -5.30
#